data_4c61ac4d3d1fb604437006934c3573ca
#
_entry.id   4c61ac4d3d1fb604437006934c3573ca
#
_cell.length_a   1.000
_cell.length_b   1.000
_cell.length_c   1.000
_cell.angle_alpha   90.00
_cell.angle_beta   90.00
_cell.angle_gamma   90.00
#
_symmetry.space_group_name_H-M   'P 1'
#
loop_
_entity.id
_entity.type
_entity.pdbx_description
1 polymer ?
#
loop_
_entity_poly.entity_id
_entity_poly.type
_entity_poly.pdbx_seq_one_letter_code
_entity_poly.pdbx_strand_id
1 'polypeptide(L)'
;ATFMSFTVIGNISTKLLIGFLSDLLSPIKAVIMMILINCLSLVLLFLGVIHQETLLLYIGSLMFGSIYSVGAVGIPMLTRYFFGNENYARTYSVIGFLTNVGSASSLTLIGYLYDFTQSYQIVFIIALCFHLINLILLVIICLRYNGVGDK
;
A
#
# COMPACT_ATOMS: atom_id res chain seq x y z
N ALA A 1 -21.98 -2.89 -1.48
CA ALA A 1 -21.67 -2.65 -2.90
C ALA A 1 -21.00 -1.29 -3.12
N THR A 2 -21.52 -0.20 -2.57
CA THR A 2 -21.09 1.20 -2.84
C THR A 2 -19.64 1.48 -2.43
N PHE A 3 -19.19 1.04 -1.26
CA PHE A 3 -17.80 1.24 -0.80
C PHE A 3 -16.77 0.55 -1.72
N MET A 4 -17.08 -0.63 -2.24
CA MET A 4 -16.23 -1.30 -3.23
C MET A 4 -16.09 -0.49 -4.51
N SER A 5 -17.17 0.13 -5.00
CA SER A 5 -17.11 0.99 -6.19
C SER A 5 -16.18 2.19 -5.96
N PHE A 6 -16.23 2.83 -4.79
CA PHE A 6 -15.31 3.92 -4.44
C PHE A 6 -13.85 3.44 -4.39
N THR A 7 -13.59 2.25 -3.84
CA THR A 7 -12.25 1.66 -3.83
C THR A 7 -11.73 1.40 -5.26
N VAL A 8 -12.57 0.91 -6.17
CA VAL A 8 -12.20 0.69 -7.58
C VAL A 8 -11.88 2.00 -8.29
N ILE A 9 -12.68 3.04 -8.09
CA ILE A 9 -12.43 4.39 -8.64
C ILE A 9 -11.09 4.92 -8.09
N GLY A 10 -10.88 4.80 -6.78
CA GLY A 10 -9.62 5.15 -6.13
C GLY A 10 -8.41 4.39 -6.69
N ASN A 11 -8.55 3.09 -6.94
CA ASN A 11 -7.51 2.27 -7.55
C ASN A 11 -7.11 2.78 -8.95
N ILE A 12 -8.08 3.08 -9.81
CA ILE A 12 -7.79 3.59 -11.16
C ILE A 12 -7.11 4.96 -11.06
N SER A 13 -7.65 5.88 -10.27
CA SER A 13 -7.10 7.23 -10.09
C SER A 13 -5.68 7.21 -9.52
N THR A 14 -5.43 6.37 -8.53
CA THR A 14 -4.11 6.29 -7.88
C THR A 14 -3.07 5.57 -8.73
N LYS A 15 -3.44 4.67 -9.65
CA LYS A 15 -2.51 4.11 -10.65
C LYS A 15 -1.99 5.17 -11.62
N LEU A 16 -2.83 6.10 -12.05
CA LEU A 16 -2.40 7.23 -12.86
C LEU A 16 -1.54 8.19 -12.04
N LEU A 17 -1.95 8.46 -10.81
CA LEU A 17 -1.26 9.37 -9.92
C LEU A 17 0.15 8.88 -9.56
N ILE A 18 0.35 7.60 -9.26
CA ILE A 18 1.67 7.05 -8.92
C ILE A 18 2.64 7.11 -10.11
N GLY A 19 2.14 6.87 -11.34
CA GLY A 19 2.94 7.04 -12.55
C GLY A 19 3.40 8.49 -12.72
N PHE A 20 2.47 9.43 -12.67
CA PHE A 20 2.75 10.87 -12.78
C PHE A 20 3.71 11.36 -11.68
N LEU A 21 3.51 10.97 -10.44
CA LEU A 21 4.39 11.34 -9.33
C LEU A 21 5.79 10.74 -9.46
N SER A 22 5.89 9.53 -10.03
CA SER A 22 7.19 8.89 -10.28
C SER A 22 8.01 9.66 -11.31
N ASP A 23 7.35 10.19 -12.35
CA ASP A 23 8.02 10.98 -13.38
C ASP A 23 8.47 12.35 -12.85
N LEU A 24 7.69 12.96 -11.94
CA LEU A 24 7.99 14.26 -11.37
C LEU A 24 9.03 14.23 -10.24
N LEU A 25 8.99 13.22 -9.39
CA LEU A 25 9.78 13.19 -8.15
C LEU A 25 10.87 12.11 -8.19
N SER A 26 10.47 10.89 -8.04
CA SER A 26 11.24 9.65 -8.18
C SER A 26 10.34 8.46 -7.81
N PRO A 27 10.65 7.25 -8.28
CA PRO A 27 9.89 6.04 -7.95
C PRO A 27 9.69 5.80 -6.45
N ILE A 28 10.75 6.00 -5.65
CA ILE A 28 10.69 5.80 -4.20
C ILE A 28 9.74 6.80 -3.54
N LYS A 29 9.87 8.09 -3.88
CA LYS A 29 9.03 9.15 -3.29
C LYS A 29 7.57 8.98 -3.67
N ALA A 30 7.28 8.59 -4.91
CA ALA A 30 5.92 8.30 -5.38
C ALA A 30 5.28 7.17 -4.56
N VAL A 31 6.01 6.07 -4.31
CA VAL A 31 5.50 4.95 -3.49
C VAL A 31 5.32 5.37 -2.03
N ILE A 32 6.24 6.15 -1.45
CA ILE A 32 6.09 6.69 -0.09
C ILE A 32 4.79 7.50 0.03
N MET A 33 4.50 8.38 -0.93
CA MET A 33 3.27 9.18 -0.94
C MET A 33 2.02 8.29 -1.00
N MET A 34 2.03 7.22 -1.81
CA MET A 34 0.90 6.28 -1.88
C MET A 34 0.69 5.52 -0.56
N ILE A 35 1.77 5.13 0.13
CA ILE A 35 1.67 4.49 1.45
C ILE A 35 1.12 5.47 2.49
N LEU A 36 1.54 6.74 2.47
CA LEU A 36 0.98 7.77 3.36
C LEU A 36 -0.52 7.96 3.13
N ILE A 37 -0.96 8.02 1.86
CA ILE A 37 -2.39 8.08 1.50
C ILE A 37 -3.11 6.85 2.04
N ASN A 38 -2.50 5.67 1.96
CA ASN A 38 -3.11 4.45 2.46
C ASN A 38 -3.17 4.39 4.00
N CYS A 39 -2.15 4.86 4.71
CA CYS A 39 -2.19 5.02 6.17
C CYS A 39 -3.35 5.94 6.60
N LEU A 40 -3.50 7.09 5.92
CA LEU A 40 -4.61 8.01 6.18
C LEU A 40 -5.96 7.34 5.89
N SER A 41 -6.06 6.58 4.81
CA SER A 41 -7.26 5.79 4.47
C SER A 41 -7.65 4.83 5.60
N LEU A 42 -6.70 4.06 6.14
CA LEU A 42 -6.96 3.13 7.23
C LEU A 42 -7.46 3.85 8.49
N VAL A 43 -6.90 5.01 8.81
CA VAL A 43 -7.37 5.84 9.93
C VAL A 43 -8.79 6.33 9.69
N LEU A 44 -9.11 6.83 8.48
CA LEU A 44 -10.46 7.29 8.14
C LEU A 44 -11.48 6.17 8.19
N LEU A 45 -11.14 4.99 7.68
CA LEU A 45 -12.00 3.81 7.74
C LEU A 45 -12.25 3.37 9.20
N PHE A 46 -11.20 3.35 10.02
CA PHE A 46 -11.30 3.00 11.43
C PHE A 46 -12.22 3.97 12.20
N LEU A 47 -12.00 5.28 12.02
CA LEU A 47 -12.85 6.31 12.64
C LEU A 47 -14.28 6.26 12.10
N GLY A 48 -14.47 6.04 10.80
CA GLY A 48 -15.78 5.91 10.18
C GLY A 48 -16.59 4.74 10.74
N VAL A 49 -15.92 3.63 11.06
CA VAL A 49 -16.57 2.47 11.71
C VAL A 49 -16.95 2.79 13.15
N ILE A 50 -16.04 3.42 13.92
CA ILE A 50 -16.31 3.74 15.34
C ILE A 50 -17.43 4.78 15.49
N HIS A 51 -17.38 5.85 14.71
CA HIS A 51 -18.34 6.95 14.80
C HIS A 51 -19.58 6.74 13.93
N GLN A 52 -19.66 5.63 13.18
CA GLN A 52 -20.74 5.32 12.22
C GLN A 52 -20.95 6.43 11.16
N GLU A 53 -19.87 7.14 10.82
CA GLU A 53 -19.89 8.26 9.89
C GLU A 53 -19.66 7.78 8.45
N THR A 54 -20.73 7.79 7.67
CA THR A 54 -20.73 7.28 6.28
C THR A 54 -19.79 8.07 5.37
N LEU A 55 -19.63 9.38 5.58
CA LEU A 55 -18.73 10.21 4.78
C LEU A 55 -17.27 9.79 4.94
N LEU A 56 -16.82 9.50 6.17
CA LEU A 56 -15.46 9.00 6.44
C LEU A 56 -15.22 7.65 5.76
N LEU A 57 -16.24 6.78 5.73
CA LEU A 57 -16.17 5.50 5.06
C LEU A 57 -16.03 5.65 3.53
N TYR A 58 -16.74 6.60 2.90
CA TYR A 58 -16.60 6.85 1.46
C TYR A 58 -15.23 7.41 1.10
N ILE A 59 -14.75 8.42 1.82
CA ILE A 59 -13.44 9.02 1.58
C ILE A 59 -12.35 7.99 1.85
N GLY A 60 -12.43 7.27 2.98
CA GLY A 60 -11.49 6.20 3.31
C GLY A 60 -11.45 5.11 2.24
N SER A 61 -12.61 4.64 1.75
CA SER A 61 -12.69 3.63 0.70
C SER A 61 -12.08 4.10 -0.61
N LEU A 62 -12.28 5.36 -1.00
CA LEU A 62 -11.66 5.96 -2.19
C LEU A 62 -10.14 5.96 -2.05
N MET A 63 -9.61 6.43 -0.93
CA MET A 63 -8.17 6.48 -0.67
C MET A 63 -7.56 5.08 -0.51
N PHE A 64 -8.33 4.09 -0.03
CA PHE A 64 -7.88 2.70 0.10
C PHE A 64 -7.48 2.07 -1.24
N GLY A 65 -8.02 2.57 -2.35
CA GLY A 65 -7.61 2.17 -3.68
C GLY A 65 -6.10 2.33 -3.95
N SER A 66 -5.40 3.20 -3.21
CA SER A 66 -3.96 3.42 -3.36
C SER A 66 -3.10 2.17 -3.07
N ILE A 67 -3.56 1.25 -2.22
CA ILE A 67 -2.82 0.01 -1.93
C ILE A 67 -2.66 -0.87 -3.17
N TYR A 68 -3.70 -0.94 -3.99
CA TYR A 68 -3.67 -1.71 -5.24
C TYR A 68 -2.74 -1.08 -6.28
N SER A 69 -2.59 0.25 -6.27
CA SER A 69 -1.65 0.93 -7.15
C SER A 69 -0.20 0.69 -6.74
N VAL A 70 0.09 0.63 -5.45
CA VAL A 70 1.43 0.23 -4.94
C VAL A 70 1.76 -1.19 -5.38
N GLY A 71 0.84 -2.15 -5.23
CA GLY A 71 1.05 -3.52 -5.66
C GLY A 71 1.26 -3.67 -7.17
N ALA A 72 0.38 -3.04 -7.97
CA ALA A 72 0.36 -3.23 -9.42
C ALA A 72 1.39 -2.38 -10.18
N VAL A 73 1.73 -1.19 -9.69
CA VAL A 73 2.63 -0.23 -10.36
C VAL A 73 3.87 0.04 -9.53
N GLY A 74 3.73 0.28 -8.23
CA GLY A 74 4.82 0.64 -7.33
C GLY A 74 5.87 -0.47 -7.20
N ILE A 75 5.48 -1.72 -6.96
CA ILE A 75 6.42 -2.83 -6.80
C ILE A 75 7.22 -3.09 -8.08
N PRO A 76 6.62 -3.25 -9.28
CA PRO A 76 7.37 -3.37 -10.52
C PRO A 76 8.32 -2.20 -10.76
N MET A 77 7.85 -1.00 -10.53
CA MET A 77 8.62 0.23 -10.72
C MET A 77 9.84 0.30 -9.80
N LEU A 78 9.68 0.01 -8.50
CA LEU A 78 10.79 -0.05 -7.54
C LEU A 78 11.75 -1.20 -7.86
N THR A 79 11.24 -2.35 -8.31
CA THR A 79 12.09 -3.49 -8.70
C THR A 79 13.00 -3.10 -9.86
N ARG A 80 12.45 -2.43 -10.88
CA ARG A 80 13.26 -1.93 -12.00
C ARG A 80 14.25 -0.86 -11.57
N TYR A 81 13.84 0.04 -10.68
CA TYR A 81 14.68 1.14 -10.19
C TYR A 81 15.90 0.64 -9.41
N PHE A 82 15.73 -0.38 -8.54
CA PHE A 82 16.83 -0.89 -7.72
C PHE A 82 17.69 -1.95 -8.39
N PHE A 83 17.10 -2.81 -9.22
CA PHE A 83 17.80 -3.99 -9.77
C PHE A 83 18.10 -3.88 -11.27
N GLY A 84 17.66 -2.81 -11.93
CA GLY A 84 17.86 -2.58 -13.35
C GLY A 84 17.04 -3.53 -14.23
N ASN A 85 17.15 -3.33 -15.55
CA ASN A 85 16.38 -4.10 -16.52
C ASN A 85 16.84 -5.57 -16.64
N GLU A 86 18.13 -5.82 -16.47
CA GLU A 86 18.72 -7.16 -16.65
C GLU A 86 18.23 -8.16 -15.59
N ASN A 87 18.15 -7.72 -14.32
CA ASN A 87 17.73 -8.56 -13.21
C ASN A 87 16.24 -8.45 -12.90
N TYR A 88 15.51 -7.57 -13.60
CA TYR A 88 14.11 -7.28 -13.31
C TYR A 88 13.23 -8.54 -13.27
N ALA A 89 13.25 -9.34 -14.33
CA ALA A 89 12.36 -10.49 -14.46
C ALA A 89 12.57 -11.52 -13.34
N ARG A 90 13.83 -11.83 -13.02
CA ARG A 90 14.18 -12.78 -11.95
C ARG A 90 13.74 -12.26 -10.58
N THR A 91 14.08 -11.01 -10.26
CA THR A 91 13.76 -10.41 -8.96
C THR A 91 12.26 -10.22 -8.80
N TYR A 92 11.57 -9.73 -9.82
CA TYR A 92 10.14 -9.52 -9.78
C TYR A 92 9.35 -10.84 -9.62
N SER A 93 9.82 -11.94 -10.21
CA SER A 93 9.21 -13.26 -10.04
C SER A 93 9.27 -13.73 -8.59
N VAL A 94 10.41 -13.52 -7.90
CA VAL A 94 10.55 -13.87 -6.48
C VAL A 94 9.66 -13.00 -5.61
N ILE A 95 9.63 -11.68 -5.86
CA ILE A 95 8.75 -10.74 -5.13
C ILE A 95 7.27 -11.13 -5.36
N GLY A 96 6.88 -11.43 -6.60
CA GLY A 96 5.53 -11.86 -6.94
C GLY A 96 5.13 -13.15 -6.23
N PHE A 97 6.03 -14.13 -6.14
CA PHE A 97 5.78 -15.36 -5.37
C PHE A 97 5.54 -15.04 -3.89
N LEU A 98 6.43 -14.26 -3.26
CA LEU A 98 6.30 -13.90 -1.85
C LEU A 98 5.03 -13.07 -1.57
N THR A 99 4.67 -12.14 -2.45
CA THR A 99 3.42 -11.37 -2.33
C THR A 99 2.18 -12.26 -2.42
N ASN A 100 2.15 -13.24 -3.30
CA ASN A 100 1.03 -14.18 -3.40
C ASN A 100 0.91 -15.07 -2.16
N VAL A 101 2.01 -15.60 -1.64
CA VAL A 101 2.04 -16.38 -0.39
C VAL A 101 1.55 -15.52 0.79
N GLY A 102 2.07 -14.28 0.91
CA GLY A 102 1.66 -13.33 1.94
C GLY A 102 0.17 -12.97 1.85
N SER A 103 -0.33 -12.75 0.65
CA SER A 103 -1.73 -12.44 0.39
C SER A 103 -2.66 -13.60 0.78
N ALA A 104 -2.32 -14.84 0.40
CA ALA A 104 -3.08 -16.03 0.79
C ALA A 104 -3.08 -16.23 2.32
N SER A 105 -1.91 -16.06 2.96
CA SER A 105 -1.77 -16.20 4.41
C SER A 105 -2.55 -15.11 5.17
N SER A 106 -2.60 -13.87 4.64
CA SER A 106 -3.28 -12.76 5.30
C SER A 106 -4.79 -12.96 5.39
N LEU A 107 -5.42 -13.56 4.37
CA LEU A 107 -6.85 -13.87 4.41
C LEU A 107 -7.18 -14.85 5.53
N THR A 108 -6.37 -15.88 5.70
CA THR A 108 -6.52 -16.86 6.77
C THR A 108 -6.33 -16.21 8.14
N LEU A 109 -5.28 -15.36 8.29
CA LEU A 109 -5.03 -14.65 9.55
C LEU A 109 -6.17 -13.70 9.93
N ILE A 110 -6.76 -12.99 8.97
CA ILE A 110 -7.90 -12.11 9.21
C ILE A 110 -9.10 -12.92 9.72
N GLY A 111 -9.37 -14.09 9.14
CA GLY A 111 -10.42 -14.99 9.61
C GLY A 111 -10.19 -15.43 11.04
N TYR A 112 -9.00 -15.94 11.38
CA TYR A 112 -8.66 -16.32 12.75
C TYR A 112 -8.75 -15.17 13.74
N LEU A 113 -8.26 -13.99 13.39
CA LEU A 113 -8.35 -12.81 14.25
C LEU A 113 -9.81 -12.44 14.54
N TYR A 114 -10.66 -12.50 13.54
CA TYR A 114 -12.09 -12.25 13.72
C TYR A 114 -12.75 -13.31 14.60
N ASP A 115 -12.45 -14.60 14.41
CA ASP A 115 -13.01 -15.69 15.20
C ASP A 115 -12.66 -15.56 16.69
N PHE A 116 -11.44 -15.11 17.01
CA PHE A 116 -11.00 -14.90 18.40
C PHE A 116 -11.53 -13.61 19.02
N THR A 117 -11.61 -12.53 18.27
CA THR A 117 -11.89 -11.19 18.82
C THR A 117 -13.32 -10.72 18.58
N GLN A 118 -14.05 -11.37 17.66
CA GLN A 118 -15.38 -10.97 17.18
C GLN A 118 -15.43 -9.51 16.73
N SER A 119 -14.27 -8.95 16.32
CA SER A 119 -14.14 -7.55 15.91
C SER A 119 -13.07 -7.38 14.84
N TYR A 120 -13.37 -6.58 13.81
CA TYR A 120 -12.39 -6.16 12.80
C TYR A 120 -11.47 -5.02 13.26
N GLN A 121 -11.69 -4.42 14.42
CA GLN A 121 -10.87 -3.29 14.89
C GLN A 121 -9.39 -3.66 15.02
N ILE A 122 -9.12 -4.86 15.54
CA ILE A 122 -7.75 -5.37 15.68
C ILE A 122 -7.05 -5.57 14.33
N VAL A 123 -7.81 -5.94 13.30
CA VAL A 123 -7.31 -6.08 11.93
C VAL A 123 -6.84 -4.74 11.38
N PHE A 124 -7.62 -3.66 11.60
CA PHE A 124 -7.22 -2.30 11.20
C PHE A 124 -5.94 -1.84 11.89
N ILE A 125 -5.81 -2.10 13.20
CA ILE A 125 -4.61 -1.73 13.97
C ILE A 125 -3.38 -2.48 13.44
N ILE A 126 -3.49 -3.80 13.23
CA ILE A 126 -2.40 -4.61 12.70
C ILE A 126 -2.02 -4.14 11.28
N ALA A 127 -3.01 -3.89 10.42
CA ALA A 127 -2.76 -3.38 9.07
C ALA A 127 -2.03 -2.04 9.11
N LEU A 128 -2.43 -1.12 10.00
CA LEU A 128 -1.77 0.17 10.18
C LEU A 128 -0.33 0.00 10.65
N CYS A 129 -0.07 -0.89 11.62
CA CYS A 129 1.29 -1.20 12.07
C CYS A 129 2.19 -1.70 10.93
N PHE A 130 1.70 -2.61 10.10
CA PHE A 130 2.45 -3.09 8.93
C PHE A 130 2.73 -1.98 7.91
N HIS A 131 1.77 -1.08 7.67
CA HIS A 131 1.98 0.07 6.78
C HIS A 131 3.01 1.05 7.33
N LEU A 132 3.02 1.30 8.64
CA LEU A 132 4.04 2.13 9.28
C LEU A 132 5.43 1.49 9.19
N ILE A 133 5.55 0.18 9.39
CA ILE A 133 6.81 -0.54 9.21
C ILE A 133 7.30 -0.40 7.75
N ASN A 134 6.43 -0.62 6.77
CA ASN A 134 6.76 -0.44 5.35
C ASN A 134 7.21 0.99 5.05
N LEU A 135 6.53 1.99 5.61
CA LEU A 135 6.90 3.39 5.44
C LEU A 135 8.29 3.68 5.98
N ILE A 136 8.59 3.22 7.21
CA ILE A 136 9.90 3.40 7.85
C ILE A 136 10.99 2.75 7.00
N LEU A 137 10.79 1.52 6.54
CA LEU A 137 11.76 0.81 5.69
C LEU A 137 12.03 1.55 4.39
N LEU A 138 10.99 2.05 3.71
CA LEU A 138 11.16 2.81 2.47
C LEU A 138 11.85 4.15 2.69
N VAL A 139 11.56 4.84 3.80
CA VAL A 139 12.25 6.10 4.14
C VAL A 139 13.73 5.84 4.41
N ILE A 140 14.07 4.78 5.15
CA ILE A 140 15.47 4.39 5.40
C ILE A 140 16.19 4.09 4.08
N ILE A 141 15.56 3.34 3.17
CA ILE A 141 16.12 3.03 1.86
C ILE A 141 16.31 4.32 1.05
N CYS A 142 15.32 5.22 1.06
CA CYS A 142 15.39 6.50 0.34
C CYS A 142 16.57 7.35 0.83
N LEU A 143 16.76 7.46 2.14
CA LEU A 143 17.86 8.23 2.73
C LEU A 143 19.23 7.63 2.40
N ARG A 144 19.35 6.30 2.43
CA ARG A 144 20.60 5.62 2.06
C ARG A 144 20.91 5.74 0.58
N TYR A 145 19.91 5.63 -0.28
CA TYR A 145 20.09 5.69 -1.73
C TYR A 145 20.47 7.10 -2.22
N ASN A 146 19.87 8.14 -1.66
CA ASN A 146 20.26 9.53 -1.96
C ASN A 146 21.69 9.86 -1.50
N GLY A 147 22.21 9.18 -0.48
CA GLY A 147 23.59 9.30 -0.03
C GLY A 147 24.65 8.63 -0.92
N VAL A 148 24.23 7.79 -1.87
CA VAL A 148 25.14 7.09 -2.82
C VAL A 148 25.18 7.81 -4.17
N GLY A 149 24.16 8.59 -4.53
CA GLY A 149 24.08 9.31 -5.80
C GLY A 149 24.95 10.57 -5.89
N ASP A 150 25.50 11.05 -4.75
CA ASP A 150 26.38 12.22 -4.68
C ASP A 150 27.90 11.83 -4.66
N LYS A 151 28.23 10.62 -5.05
CA LYS A 151 29.60 10.16 -5.27
C LYS A 151 29.76 9.70 -6.70
#